data_b8e19bb0190fe34846c113b5ae924a00
#
_entry.id   b8e19bb0190fe34846c113b5ae924a00
#
_cell.length_a   1.000
_cell.length_b   1.000
_cell.length_c   1.000
_cell.angle_alpha   90.00
_cell.angle_beta   90.00
_cell.angle_gamma   90.00
#
_symmetry.space_group_name_H-M   'P 1'
#
loop_
_entity.id
_entity.type
_entity.pdbx_description
1 polymer ?
#
loop_
_entity_poly.entity_id
_entity_poly.type
_entity_poly.pdbx_seq_one_letter_code
_entity_poly.pdbx_strand_id
1 'polypeptide(L)'
;MINNELTLTVNDNKIIACRRGDNLFKVLCSAGYVFSGNCGGLGRCQRCLVDVKGAGTVKSCTYTITDNIQITIGEDNMSVLASYKGADEFNNVYNGDGRGIGIAIDLGTTTIAIEQIDMSDGSVTDRCGFMNPQIEYGSDVISRIRTGSTEDGLTKLRSSVVTRISSELAGMGDAPADISRIIISGNTTMNAILERLLTVQSRVMHHLRSGILTV
;
A
#
# COMPACT_ATOMS: atom_id res chain seq x y z
N MET A 1 0.83 -0.47 35.49
CA MET A 1 0.72 -0.10 34.05
C MET A 1 0.83 -1.40 33.27
N ILE A 2 -0.23 -1.82 32.63
CA ILE A 2 -0.23 -3.06 31.81
C ILE A 2 0.56 -2.70 30.55
N ASN A 3 1.70 -3.37 30.34
CA ASN A 3 2.46 -3.22 29.12
C ASN A 3 1.62 -3.75 27.95
N ASN A 4 1.15 -2.86 27.10
CA ASN A 4 0.24 -3.20 25.98
C ASN A 4 0.99 -3.62 24.71
N GLU A 5 2.34 -3.59 24.76
CA GLU A 5 3.20 -3.98 23.66
C GLU A 5 3.37 -5.49 23.62
N LEU A 6 3.09 -6.06 22.46
CA LEU A 6 3.20 -7.47 22.16
C LEU A 6 4.07 -7.68 20.92
N THR A 7 4.49 -8.92 20.71
CA THR A 7 5.27 -9.31 19.54
C THR A 7 4.52 -10.39 18.74
N LEU A 8 4.50 -10.19 17.43
CA LEU A 8 4.06 -11.15 16.43
C LEU A 8 5.28 -11.69 15.70
N THR A 9 5.56 -12.98 15.82
CA THR A 9 6.62 -13.64 15.05
C THR A 9 6.01 -14.32 13.83
N VAL A 10 6.53 -14.02 12.64
CA VAL A 10 6.07 -14.58 11.37
C VAL A 10 7.15 -15.47 10.77
N ASN A 11 6.80 -16.70 10.43
CA ASN A 11 7.66 -17.71 9.78
C ASN A 11 9.02 -17.87 10.48
N ASP A 12 9.02 -17.85 11.82
CA ASP A 12 10.17 -18.02 12.71
C ASP A 12 11.31 -16.98 12.59
N ASN A 13 11.18 -15.97 11.72
CA ASN A 13 12.29 -15.05 11.46
C ASN A 13 11.92 -13.57 11.54
N LYS A 14 10.70 -13.18 11.23
CA LYS A 14 10.29 -11.76 11.23
C LYS A 14 9.49 -11.41 12.48
N ILE A 15 10.00 -10.48 13.26
CA ILE A 15 9.32 -9.97 14.47
C ILE A 15 8.65 -8.63 14.14
N ILE A 16 7.37 -8.51 14.48
CA ILE A 16 6.55 -7.32 14.26
C ILE A 16 6.01 -6.88 15.62
N ALA A 17 6.20 -5.60 15.95
CA ALA A 17 5.60 -5.00 17.14
C ALA A 17 4.10 -4.81 16.93
N CYS A 18 3.30 -5.13 17.92
CA CYS A 18 1.85 -4.98 17.91
C CYS A 18 1.33 -4.69 19.32
N ARG A 19 0.04 -4.46 19.46
CA ARG A 19 -0.59 -4.17 20.74
C ARG A 19 -1.70 -5.17 21.03
N ARG A 20 -1.94 -5.38 22.30
CA ARG A 20 -3.12 -6.15 22.76
C ARG A 20 -4.40 -5.50 22.21
N GLY A 21 -5.23 -6.30 21.54
CA GLY A 21 -6.46 -5.83 20.90
C GLY A 21 -6.32 -5.53 19.41
N ASP A 22 -5.10 -5.52 18.87
CA ASP A 22 -4.89 -5.30 17.44
C ASP A 22 -5.50 -6.45 16.61
N ASN A 23 -6.00 -6.11 15.45
CA ASN A 23 -6.45 -7.08 14.47
C ASN A 23 -5.25 -7.63 13.69
N LEU A 24 -5.10 -8.96 13.68
CA LEU A 24 -3.95 -9.64 13.08
C LEU A 24 -3.78 -9.31 11.59
N PHE A 25 -4.87 -9.25 10.83
CA PHE A 25 -4.81 -8.91 9.40
C PHE A 25 -4.27 -7.49 9.18
N LYS A 26 -4.72 -6.51 9.97
CA LYS A 26 -4.23 -5.13 9.85
C LYS A 26 -2.74 -5.01 10.19
N VAL A 27 -2.29 -5.70 11.24
CA VAL A 27 -0.86 -5.73 11.62
C VAL A 27 -0.02 -6.34 10.50
N LEU A 28 -0.47 -7.46 9.93
CA LEU A 28 0.24 -8.11 8.82
C LEU A 28 0.27 -7.24 7.56
N CYS A 29 -0.85 -6.62 7.19
CA CYS A 29 -0.90 -5.70 6.05
C CYS A 29 0.03 -4.49 6.25
N SER A 30 0.07 -3.92 7.45
CA SER A 30 0.99 -2.82 7.79
C SER A 30 2.46 -3.24 7.74
N ALA A 31 2.75 -4.53 7.95
CA ALA A 31 4.09 -5.10 7.85
C ALA A 31 4.44 -5.58 6.43
N GLY A 32 3.61 -5.28 5.42
CA GLY A 32 3.85 -5.58 4.01
C GLY A 32 3.36 -6.95 3.52
N TYR A 33 2.59 -7.69 4.34
CA TYR A 33 1.98 -8.95 3.88
C TYR A 33 0.72 -8.66 3.07
N VAL A 34 0.58 -9.36 1.94
CA VAL A 34 -0.56 -9.21 1.03
C VAL A 34 -1.37 -10.49 1.00
N PHE A 35 -2.67 -10.37 1.21
CA PHE A 35 -3.60 -11.48 1.11
C PHE A 35 -4.51 -11.29 -0.10
N SER A 36 -4.61 -12.30 -0.95
CA SER A 36 -5.43 -12.29 -2.18
C SER A 36 -6.95 -12.26 -1.93
N GLY A 37 -7.37 -11.85 -0.73
CA GLY A 37 -8.76 -11.87 -0.30
C GLY A 37 -9.58 -10.71 -0.86
N ASN A 38 -10.70 -11.02 -1.49
CA ASN A 38 -11.63 -10.07 -2.08
C ASN A 38 -12.77 -9.62 -1.15
N CYS A 39 -12.74 -9.98 0.13
CA CYS A 39 -13.80 -9.59 1.08
C CYS A 39 -13.42 -8.39 1.96
N GLY A 40 -12.27 -7.75 1.74
CA GLY A 40 -11.85 -6.57 2.50
C GLY A 40 -11.74 -6.80 4.01
N GLY A 41 -11.40 -8.01 4.44
CA GLY A 41 -11.28 -8.31 5.87
C GLY A 41 -12.60 -8.66 6.58
N LEU A 42 -13.68 -8.93 5.83
CA LEU A 42 -15.00 -9.25 6.38
C LEU A 42 -15.19 -10.74 6.79
N GLY A 43 -14.15 -11.54 6.74
CA GLY A 43 -14.19 -12.96 7.17
C GLY A 43 -14.91 -13.92 6.20
N ARG A 44 -15.28 -13.47 4.99
CA ARG A 44 -16.15 -14.24 4.07
C ARG A 44 -15.39 -15.09 3.07
N CYS A 45 -14.19 -14.67 2.61
CA CYS A 45 -13.49 -15.30 1.48
C CYS A 45 -12.49 -16.38 1.86
N GLN A 46 -12.16 -16.58 3.12
CA GLN A 46 -11.15 -17.53 3.64
C GLN A 46 -9.73 -17.38 3.03
N ARG A 47 -9.43 -16.22 2.44
CA ARG A 47 -8.15 -15.98 1.76
C ARG A 47 -7.06 -15.35 2.64
N CYS A 48 -7.37 -15.08 3.90
CA CYS A 48 -6.46 -14.54 4.90
C CYS A 48 -6.15 -15.56 6.01
N LEU A 49 -6.13 -16.84 5.64
CA LEU A 49 -5.81 -17.91 6.58
C LEU A 49 -4.32 -17.87 6.93
N VAL A 50 -4.04 -18.01 8.22
CA VAL A 50 -2.70 -18.16 8.79
C VAL A 50 -2.75 -19.22 9.88
N ASP A 51 -1.65 -19.92 10.08
CA ASP A 51 -1.54 -20.86 11.19
C ASP A 51 -0.95 -20.16 12.41
N VAL A 52 -1.72 -20.10 13.49
CA VAL A 52 -1.29 -19.55 14.77
C VAL A 52 -0.84 -20.71 15.65
N LYS A 53 0.39 -20.67 16.12
CA LYS A 53 0.96 -21.72 16.99
C LYS A 53 0.14 -21.84 18.27
N GLY A 54 -0.41 -23.02 18.49
CA GLY A 54 -1.28 -23.32 19.63
C GLY A 54 -2.77 -23.04 19.41
N ALA A 55 -3.17 -22.32 18.34
CA ALA A 55 -4.57 -22.06 18.00
C ALA A 55 -5.00 -22.67 16.65
N GLY A 56 -4.03 -23.16 15.84
CA GLY A 56 -4.32 -23.70 14.51
C GLY A 56 -4.60 -22.66 13.45
N THR A 57 -5.22 -23.09 12.35
CA THR A 57 -5.53 -22.21 11.21
C THR A 57 -6.68 -21.26 11.52
N VAL A 58 -6.41 -19.97 11.45
CA VAL A 58 -7.39 -18.89 11.72
C VAL A 58 -7.51 -17.93 10.55
N LYS A 59 -8.63 -17.21 10.48
CA LYS A 59 -8.77 -16.07 9.58
C LYS A 59 -8.14 -14.85 10.24
N SER A 60 -7.03 -14.35 9.72
CA SER A 60 -6.35 -13.20 10.32
C SER A 60 -7.25 -11.97 10.45
N CYS A 61 -8.18 -11.77 9.52
CA CYS A 61 -9.09 -10.62 9.54
C CYS A 61 -10.14 -10.63 10.67
N THR A 62 -10.38 -11.80 11.27
CA THR A 62 -11.29 -11.92 12.44
C THR A 62 -10.53 -12.24 13.73
N TYR A 63 -9.22 -12.36 13.67
CA TYR A 63 -8.38 -12.70 14.82
C TYR A 63 -7.88 -11.45 15.54
N THR A 64 -8.12 -11.38 16.84
CA THR A 64 -7.63 -10.31 17.72
C THR A 64 -6.41 -10.80 18.49
N ILE A 65 -5.33 -10.03 18.47
CA ILE A 65 -4.09 -10.36 19.17
C ILE A 65 -4.27 -10.08 20.67
N THR A 66 -4.15 -11.10 21.49
CA THR A 66 -4.28 -10.98 22.96
C THR A 66 -2.97 -11.23 23.70
N ASP A 67 -2.01 -11.89 23.07
CA ASP A 67 -0.73 -12.27 23.66
C ASP A 67 0.36 -12.25 22.59
N ASN A 68 1.61 -12.49 22.98
CA ASN A 68 2.67 -12.77 22.01
C ASN A 68 2.31 -14.01 21.21
N ILE A 69 2.28 -13.90 19.91
CA ILE A 69 1.90 -15.02 19.03
C ILE A 69 2.96 -15.28 17.97
N GLN A 70 3.03 -16.55 17.58
CA GLN A 70 3.86 -17.02 16.47
C GLN A 70 2.92 -17.57 15.40
N ILE A 71 3.12 -17.13 14.15
CA ILE A 71 2.30 -17.56 13.03
C ILE A 71 3.13 -18.04 11.87
N THR A 72 2.51 -18.90 11.07
CA THR A 72 3.03 -19.30 9.77
C THR A 72 2.10 -18.83 8.67
N ILE A 73 2.66 -18.16 7.67
CA ILE A 73 1.96 -17.72 6.47
C ILE A 73 2.50 -18.55 5.30
N GLY A 74 1.60 -19.20 4.55
CA GLY A 74 1.97 -19.95 3.35
C GLY A 74 2.53 -19.05 2.25
N GLU A 75 3.35 -19.61 1.36
CA GLU A 75 4.04 -18.87 0.29
C GLU A 75 3.08 -18.12 -0.63
N ASP A 76 1.87 -18.65 -0.88
CA ASP A 76 0.82 -18.00 -1.68
C ASP A 76 0.30 -16.68 -1.09
N ASN A 77 0.57 -16.42 0.18
CA ASN A 77 0.18 -15.22 0.93
C ASN A 77 1.40 -14.37 1.34
N MET A 78 2.59 -14.73 0.90
CA MET A 78 3.79 -13.93 1.15
C MET A 78 3.87 -12.76 0.17
N SER A 79 4.37 -11.67 0.67
CA SER A 79 4.35 -10.34 0.08
C SER A 79 4.65 -10.31 -1.43
N VAL A 80 3.80 -9.65 -2.18
CA VAL A 80 4.02 -9.28 -3.59
C VAL A 80 5.33 -8.50 -3.79
N LEU A 81 5.85 -7.87 -2.73
CA LEU A 81 7.13 -7.14 -2.76
C LEU A 81 8.36 -8.01 -2.98
N ALA A 82 8.34 -9.27 -2.52
CA ALA A 82 9.45 -10.19 -2.77
C ALA A 82 9.53 -10.60 -4.26
N SER A 83 8.44 -10.48 -5.01
CA SER A 83 8.35 -10.81 -6.43
C SER A 83 8.37 -9.60 -7.35
N TYR A 84 8.32 -8.38 -6.82
CA TYR A 84 8.49 -7.17 -7.61
C TYR A 84 9.99 -7.03 -7.97
N LYS A 85 10.39 -7.81 -8.96
CA LYS A 85 11.63 -7.53 -9.70
C LYS A 85 11.30 -6.29 -10.52
N GLY A 86 11.75 -5.14 -10.02
CA GLY A 86 11.67 -3.90 -10.77
C GLY A 86 12.27 -4.08 -12.15
N ALA A 87 12.01 -3.16 -13.01
CA ALA A 87 12.42 -3.17 -14.41
C ALA A 87 13.95 -3.12 -14.63
N ASP A 88 14.70 -3.92 -13.90
CA ASP A 88 16.15 -4.10 -14.12
C ASP A 88 16.48 -4.61 -15.54
N GLU A 89 15.44 -4.98 -16.33
CA GLU A 89 15.57 -5.44 -17.71
C GLU A 89 15.20 -4.37 -18.77
N PHE A 90 14.72 -3.20 -18.39
CA PHE A 90 14.55 -2.12 -19.35
C PHE A 90 15.89 -1.40 -19.56
N ASN A 91 16.71 -1.95 -20.47
CA ASN A 91 17.83 -1.24 -21.09
C ASN A 91 17.32 -0.05 -21.93
N ASN A 92 16.48 0.79 -21.37
CA ASN A 92 16.13 2.05 -21.98
C ASN A 92 17.29 3.00 -21.74
N VAL A 93 17.85 3.51 -22.83
CA VAL A 93 18.77 4.63 -22.78
C VAL A 93 18.01 5.81 -22.19
N TYR A 94 18.05 5.93 -20.85
CA TYR A 94 17.56 7.10 -20.17
C TYR A 94 18.58 8.22 -20.40
N ASN A 95 18.22 9.16 -21.23
CA ASN A 95 18.94 10.41 -21.32
C ASN A 95 18.43 11.30 -20.20
N GLY A 96 19.04 11.19 -19.02
CA GLY A 96 18.72 12.02 -17.89
C GLY A 96 18.79 13.49 -18.27
N ASP A 97 17.66 14.17 -18.25
CA ASP A 97 17.54 15.63 -18.45
C ASP A 97 17.22 16.34 -17.14
N GLY A 98 17.11 15.56 -16.04
CA GLY A 98 16.63 16.01 -14.77
C GLY A 98 17.68 16.07 -13.67
N ARG A 99 17.39 16.91 -12.69
CA ARG A 99 18.04 16.93 -11.39
C ARG A 99 17.00 16.60 -10.33
N GLY A 100 17.45 15.99 -9.22
CA GLY A 100 16.61 15.64 -8.11
C GLY A 100 15.96 14.25 -8.27
N ILE A 101 14.89 14.02 -7.56
CA ILE A 101 14.24 12.72 -7.40
C ILE A 101 12.92 12.70 -8.17
N GLY A 102 12.70 11.63 -8.93
CA GLY A 102 11.42 11.26 -9.50
C GLY A 102 10.72 10.21 -8.64
N ILE A 103 9.41 10.29 -8.53
CA ILE A 103 8.57 9.28 -7.87
C ILE A 103 7.62 8.67 -8.91
N ALA A 104 7.68 7.36 -9.07
CA ALA A 104 6.72 6.61 -9.87
C ALA A 104 5.79 5.80 -8.96
N ILE A 105 4.48 5.94 -9.15
CA ILE A 105 3.47 5.26 -8.35
C ILE A 105 2.56 4.45 -9.25
N ASP A 106 2.49 3.14 -9.03
CA ASP A 106 1.44 2.28 -9.59
C ASP A 106 0.29 2.16 -8.59
N LEU A 107 -0.81 2.83 -8.88
CA LEU A 107 -2.02 2.86 -8.05
C LEU A 107 -2.95 1.70 -8.42
N GLY A 108 -2.60 0.50 -8.00
CA GLY A 108 -3.41 -0.68 -8.22
C GLY A 108 -4.64 -0.76 -7.32
N THR A 109 -5.62 -1.56 -7.70
CA THR A 109 -6.83 -1.80 -6.88
C THR A 109 -6.49 -2.52 -5.58
N THR A 110 -5.58 -3.49 -5.62
CA THR A 110 -5.20 -4.31 -4.47
C THR A 110 -3.93 -3.81 -3.81
N THR A 111 -2.93 -3.48 -4.60
CA THR A 111 -1.60 -3.05 -4.13
C THR A 111 -1.22 -1.73 -4.77
N ILE A 112 -0.42 -0.96 -4.05
CA ILE A 112 0.22 0.25 -4.54
C ILE A 112 1.73 0.00 -4.47
N ALA A 113 2.43 0.28 -5.56
CA ALA A 113 3.88 0.25 -5.62
C ALA A 113 4.42 1.66 -5.85
N ILE A 114 5.54 1.97 -5.21
CA ILE A 114 6.24 3.26 -5.34
C ILE A 114 7.71 2.97 -5.62
N GLU A 115 8.26 3.65 -6.61
CA GLU A 115 9.69 3.68 -6.89
C GLU A 115 10.21 5.11 -6.81
N GLN A 116 11.37 5.26 -6.18
CA GLN A 116 12.16 6.48 -6.15
C GLN A 116 13.28 6.36 -7.19
N ILE A 117 13.43 7.37 -8.02
CA ILE A 117 14.30 7.34 -9.18
C ILE A 117 15.24 8.55 -9.15
N ASP A 118 16.53 8.33 -9.27
CA ASP A 118 17.48 9.42 -9.55
C ASP A 118 17.25 9.93 -10.97
N MET A 119 16.85 11.20 -11.08
CA MET A 119 16.53 11.82 -12.37
C MET A 119 17.78 12.16 -13.19
N SER A 120 18.97 11.97 -12.66
CA SER A 120 20.23 12.20 -13.40
C SER A 120 20.63 11.01 -14.28
N ASP A 121 20.36 9.78 -13.82
CA ASP A 121 20.77 8.57 -14.52
C ASP A 121 19.64 7.54 -14.71
N GLY A 122 18.48 7.76 -14.09
CA GLY A 122 17.31 6.87 -14.16
C GLY A 122 17.40 5.65 -13.24
N SER A 123 18.38 5.59 -12.36
CA SER A 123 18.51 4.48 -11.40
C SER A 123 17.40 4.52 -10.34
N VAL A 124 16.88 3.34 -9.99
CA VAL A 124 15.94 3.21 -8.88
C VAL A 124 16.73 3.18 -7.58
N THR A 125 16.56 4.20 -6.75
CA THR A 125 17.28 4.37 -5.48
C THR A 125 16.54 3.75 -4.30
N ASP A 126 15.21 3.71 -4.34
CA ASP A 126 14.40 3.07 -3.30
C ASP A 126 13.07 2.59 -3.90
N ARG A 127 12.44 1.62 -3.23
CA ARG A 127 11.12 1.10 -3.63
C ARG A 127 10.34 0.58 -2.44
N CYS A 128 9.05 0.81 -2.45
CA CYS A 128 8.14 0.20 -1.50
C CYS A 128 6.84 -0.24 -2.18
N GLY A 129 6.09 -1.09 -1.52
CA GLY A 129 4.77 -1.48 -1.95
C GLY A 129 3.93 -1.92 -0.76
N PHE A 130 2.63 -1.68 -0.85
CA PHE A 130 1.71 -1.93 0.25
C PHE A 130 0.30 -2.19 -0.29
N MET A 131 -0.55 -2.76 0.56
CA MET A 131 -1.95 -2.93 0.23
C MET A 131 -2.64 -1.57 0.09
N ASN A 132 -3.46 -1.45 -0.95
CA ASN A 132 -4.27 -0.26 -1.14
C ASN A 132 -5.26 -0.10 0.05
N PRO A 133 -5.13 0.95 0.87
CA PRO A 133 -5.95 1.13 2.07
C PRO A 133 -7.42 1.33 1.78
N GLN A 134 -7.78 1.64 0.54
CA GLN A 134 -9.18 1.74 0.10
C GLN A 134 -9.95 0.43 0.24
N ILE A 135 -9.26 -0.71 0.49
CA ILE A 135 -9.90 -2.01 0.73
C ILE A 135 -10.87 -1.97 1.93
N GLU A 136 -10.64 -1.08 2.90
CA GLU A 136 -11.55 -0.88 4.03
C GLU A 136 -12.91 -0.31 3.60
N TYR A 137 -12.96 0.40 2.49
CA TYR A 137 -14.17 1.07 1.96
C TYR A 137 -14.74 0.37 0.73
N GLY A 138 -13.98 -0.56 0.14
CA GLY A 138 -14.39 -1.37 -1.01
C GLY A 138 -13.28 -2.31 -1.44
N SER A 139 -13.58 -3.62 -1.47
CA SER A 139 -12.61 -4.66 -1.80
C SER A 139 -12.27 -4.72 -3.30
N ASP A 140 -13.12 -4.17 -4.14
CA ASP A 140 -13.03 -4.19 -5.61
C ASP A 140 -13.47 -2.86 -6.21
N VAL A 141 -13.27 -2.72 -7.52
CA VAL A 141 -13.60 -1.50 -8.27
C VAL A 141 -15.07 -1.11 -8.14
N ILE A 142 -15.99 -2.06 -8.22
CA ILE A 142 -17.43 -1.80 -8.18
C ILE A 142 -17.86 -1.30 -6.80
N SER A 143 -17.38 -1.95 -5.74
CA SER A 143 -17.66 -1.53 -4.37
C SER A 143 -17.11 -0.14 -4.07
N ARG A 144 -15.93 0.22 -4.61
CA ARG A 144 -15.37 1.57 -4.47
C ARG A 144 -16.16 2.63 -5.25
N ILE A 145 -16.64 2.31 -6.45
CA ILE A 145 -17.54 3.21 -7.20
C ILE A 145 -18.79 3.48 -6.37
N ARG A 146 -19.39 2.43 -5.77
CA ARG A 146 -20.57 2.57 -4.92
C ARG A 146 -20.29 3.42 -3.69
N THR A 147 -19.18 3.19 -2.99
CA THR A 147 -18.77 4.02 -1.84
C THR A 147 -18.50 5.46 -2.27
N GLY A 148 -17.79 5.65 -3.36
CA GLY A 148 -17.43 6.97 -3.91
C GLY A 148 -18.59 7.74 -4.54
N SER A 149 -19.80 7.15 -4.62
CA SER A 149 -20.99 7.87 -5.08
C SER A 149 -21.51 8.91 -4.09
N THR A 150 -21.05 8.86 -2.84
CA THR A 150 -21.31 9.88 -1.83
C THR A 150 -20.05 10.71 -1.57
N GLU A 151 -20.21 11.99 -1.23
CA GLU A 151 -19.08 12.89 -0.95
C GLU A 151 -18.22 12.40 0.24
N ASP A 152 -18.87 11.91 1.30
CA ASP A 152 -18.18 11.32 2.46
C ASP A 152 -17.40 10.06 2.08
N GLY A 153 -18.01 9.16 1.34
CA GLY A 153 -17.36 7.92 0.89
C GLY A 153 -16.18 8.21 -0.05
N LEU A 154 -16.34 9.16 -0.95
CA LEU A 154 -15.29 9.59 -1.85
C LEU A 154 -14.12 10.22 -1.08
N THR A 155 -14.41 11.05 -0.09
CA THR A 155 -13.38 11.65 0.79
C THR A 155 -12.61 10.59 1.56
N LYS A 156 -13.28 9.58 2.11
CA LYS A 156 -12.64 8.46 2.81
C LYS A 156 -11.71 7.65 1.91
N LEU A 157 -12.19 7.27 0.72
CA LEU A 157 -11.39 6.54 -0.27
C LEU A 157 -10.11 7.28 -0.64
N ARG A 158 -10.21 8.58 -0.82
CA ARG A 158 -9.09 9.44 -1.21
C ARG A 158 -8.10 9.64 -0.08
N SER A 159 -8.59 10.13 1.06
CA SER A 159 -7.73 10.45 2.19
C SER A 159 -6.94 9.23 2.65
N SER A 160 -7.52 8.03 2.61
CA SER A 160 -6.82 6.80 2.96
C SER A 160 -5.59 6.56 2.07
N VAL A 161 -5.73 6.72 0.75
CA VAL A 161 -4.62 6.55 -0.20
C VAL A 161 -3.56 7.64 -0.03
N VAL A 162 -3.98 8.90 0.00
CA VAL A 162 -3.04 10.02 0.08
C VAL A 162 -2.24 9.98 1.38
N THR A 163 -2.91 9.73 2.52
CA THR A 163 -2.23 9.61 3.81
C THR A 163 -1.22 8.46 3.80
N ARG A 164 -1.58 7.31 3.21
CA ARG A 164 -0.67 6.17 3.15
C ARG A 164 0.52 6.43 2.24
N ILE A 165 0.31 6.94 1.03
CA ILE A 165 1.40 7.32 0.11
C ILE A 165 2.34 8.34 0.78
N SER A 166 1.79 9.39 1.41
CA SER A 166 2.60 10.41 2.09
C SER A 166 3.43 9.82 3.22
N SER A 167 2.88 8.86 3.98
CA SER A 167 3.60 8.18 5.06
C SER A 167 4.74 7.32 4.51
N GLU A 168 4.53 6.61 3.40
CA GLU A 168 5.57 5.78 2.79
C GLU A 168 6.69 6.67 2.20
N LEU A 169 6.34 7.73 1.48
CA LEU A 169 7.32 8.67 0.93
C LEU A 169 8.16 9.33 2.03
N ALA A 170 7.56 9.63 3.18
CA ALA A 170 8.30 10.17 4.33
C ALA A 170 9.26 9.14 4.97
N GLY A 171 9.04 7.84 4.76
CA GLY A 171 9.89 6.75 5.24
C GLY A 171 10.98 6.34 4.25
N MET A 172 10.85 6.73 2.98
CA MET A 172 11.88 6.49 1.96
C MET A 172 13.07 7.43 2.22
N GLY A 173 14.29 6.91 2.07
CA GLY A 173 15.52 7.70 2.26
C GLY A 173 15.58 8.90 1.32
N ASP A 174 16.41 9.87 1.64
CA ASP A 174 16.60 11.15 0.93
C ASP A 174 15.31 11.98 0.78
N ALA A 175 15.21 12.94 1.66
CA ALA A 175 14.03 13.71 2.03
C ALA A 175 13.22 14.31 0.87
N PRO A 176 11.92 14.59 1.11
CA PRO A 176 10.97 15.18 0.16
C PRO A 176 11.37 16.53 -0.44
N ALA A 177 12.47 17.14 0.01
CA ALA A 177 12.90 18.46 -0.44
C ALA A 177 13.35 18.51 -1.92
N ASP A 178 13.77 17.37 -2.47
CA ASP A 178 14.32 17.30 -3.83
C ASP A 178 13.43 16.55 -4.83
N ILE A 179 12.18 16.26 -4.48
CA ILE A 179 11.25 15.63 -5.42
C ILE A 179 10.93 16.62 -6.54
N SER A 180 11.44 16.33 -7.73
CA SER A 180 11.26 17.16 -8.93
C SER A 180 10.02 16.74 -9.74
N ARG A 181 9.61 15.47 -9.64
CA ARG A 181 8.48 14.94 -10.42
C ARG A 181 7.82 13.75 -9.72
N ILE A 182 6.48 13.69 -9.76
CA ILE A 182 5.69 12.52 -9.37
C ILE A 182 4.85 12.08 -10.56
N ILE A 183 4.90 10.79 -10.89
CA ILE A 183 4.05 10.17 -11.91
C ILE A 183 3.22 9.11 -11.23
N ILE A 184 1.90 9.17 -11.42
CA ILE A 184 0.97 8.17 -10.88
C ILE A 184 0.25 7.50 -12.04
N SER A 185 0.34 6.18 -12.12
CA SER A 185 -0.40 5.33 -13.04
C SER A 185 -1.41 4.49 -12.28
N GLY A 186 -2.55 4.23 -12.86
CA GLY A 186 -3.58 3.38 -12.27
C GLY A 186 -4.72 3.11 -13.24
N ASN A 187 -5.62 2.19 -12.90
CA ASN A 187 -6.82 2.02 -13.70
C ASN A 187 -7.74 3.26 -13.60
N THR A 188 -8.67 3.37 -14.55
CA THR A 188 -9.57 4.53 -14.68
C THR A 188 -10.30 4.89 -13.38
N THR A 189 -10.75 3.91 -12.61
CA THR A 189 -11.47 4.15 -11.36
C THR A 189 -10.54 4.70 -10.27
N MET A 190 -9.34 4.13 -10.15
CA MET A 190 -8.36 4.59 -9.16
C MET A 190 -7.91 6.02 -9.46
N ASN A 191 -7.63 6.32 -10.74
CA ASN A 191 -7.29 7.66 -11.17
C ASN A 191 -8.45 8.65 -10.95
N ALA A 192 -9.69 8.28 -11.32
CA ALA A 192 -10.86 9.14 -11.11
C ALA A 192 -11.13 9.45 -9.63
N ILE A 193 -10.93 8.46 -8.74
CA ILE A 193 -11.02 8.68 -7.30
C ILE A 193 -9.92 9.64 -6.85
N LEU A 194 -8.70 9.50 -7.33
CA LEU A 194 -7.58 10.37 -6.97
C LEU A 194 -7.76 11.80 -7.54
N GLU A 195 -8.07 11.93 -8.83
CA GLU A 195 -8.21 13.21 -9.54
C GLU A 195 -9.24 14.16 -8.92
N ARG A 196 -10.37 13.66 -8.46
CA ARG A 196 -11.37 14.48 -7.77
C ARG A 196 -10.86 15.13 -6.49
N LEU A 197 -9.82 14.62 -5.84
CA LEU A 197 -9.10 15.27 -4.74
C LEU A 197 -8.34 16.52 -5.22
N LEU A 198 -7.73 16.40 -6.38
CA LEU A 198 -6.85 17.41 -6.93
C LEU A 198 -7.64 18.64 -7.39
N THR A 199 -8.90 18.46 -7.82
CA THR A 199 -9.78 19.57 -8.19
C THR A 199 -10.28 20.39 -7.00
N VAL A 200 -10.35 19.81 -5.80
CA VAL A 200 -10.83 20.51 -4.59
C VAL A 200 -9.69 21.20 -3.82
N GLN A 201 -8.47 20.71 -3.91
CA GLN A 201 -7.28 21.27 -3.25
C GLN A 201 -6.30 21.96 -4.21
N SER A 202 -6.71 22.24 -5.43
CA SER A 202 -5.86 22.73 -6.51
C SER A 202 -5.33 24.14 -6.32
N ARG A 203 -4.41 24.33 -5.38
CA ARG A 203 -3.39 25.39 -5.49
C ARG A 203 -2.00 24.88 -5.89
N VAL A 204 -1.82 23.56 -6.09
CA VAL A 204 -0.50 22.94 -6.35
C VAL A 204 -0.43 22.13 -7.65
N MET A 205 -1.54 21.88 -8.36
CA MET A 205 -1.49 20.99 -9.52
C MET A 205 -2.18 21.55 -10.76
N HIS A 206 -1.41 22.18 -11.62
CA HIS A 206 -1.74 22.41 -13.02
C HIS A 206 -1.04 21.33 -13.86
N HIS A 207 -1.79 20.45 -14.45
CA HIS A 207 -1.60 19.60 -15.63
C HIS A 207 -1.93 18.12 -15.37
N LEU A 208 -3.21 17.83 -15.59
CA LEU A 208 -3.70 16.46 -15.75
C LEU A 208 -4.39 16.35 -17.11
N ARG A 209 -3.71 15.84 -18.10
CA ARG A 209 -4.32 15.32 -19.33
C ARG A 209 -3.61 14.03 -19.73
N SER A 210 -4.40 12.99 -20.01
CA SER A 210 -3.98 11.70 -20.56
C SER A 210 -3.58 10.56 -19.59
N GLY A 211 -4.34 10.28 -18.52
CA GLY A 211 -4.18 9.03 -17.75
C GLY A 211 -2.86 8.87 -16.97
N ILE A 212 -1.96 9.81 -17.10
CA ILE A 212 -0.69 9.92 -16.39
C ILE A 212 -0.72 11.23 -15.60
N LEU A 213 -0.65 11.10 -14.29
CA LEU A 213 -0.55 12.23 -13.38
C LEU A 213 0.93 12.62 -13.27
N THR A 214 1.30 13.80 -13.77
CA THR A 214 2.61 14.38 -13.52
C THR A 214 2.45 15.58 -12.61
N VAL A 215 3.10 15.59 -11.46
CA VAL A 215 3.13 16.65 -10.46
C VAL A 215 4.49 17.30 -10.44
#